data_eadbab2f81b67e3abbc0583d53050ee2
#
_entry.id   eadbab2f81b67e3abbc0583d53050ee2
#
_cell.length_a   1.000
_cell.length_b   1.000
_cell.length_c   1.000
_cell.angle_alpha   90.00
_cell.angle_beta   90.00
_cell.angle_gamma   90.00
#
_symmetry.space_group_name_H-M   'P 1'
#
loop_
_entity.id
_entity.type
_entity.pdbx_description
1 polymer ?
#
loop_
_entity_poly.entity_id
_entity_poly.type
_entity_poly.pdbx_seq_one_letter_code
_entity_poly.pdbx_strand_id
1 'polypeptide(L)'
;ADLRDRIRVGVFDPADHAPESLSFIGCFMTLEHVRDPLALTRAAFSLLRPGGVLAFVTHDHRAPINRLLGRRSPIIDIEHMQLFCHASLHKLLARTGFSEVAITAIRNAYPLRYWLRLLPLPGAMKTAAIAGADATGLGRLRVGLNVGNLLTVARKPVAPTP
;
A
#
# COMPACT_ATOMS: atom_id res chain seq x y z
N ALA A 1 3.11 26.48 -11.24
CA ALA A 1 1.76 26.11 -10.79
C ALA A 1 1.89 25.57 -9.38
N ASP A 2 1.11 26.09 -8.43
CA ASP A 2 1.09 25.59 -7.07
C ASP A 2 0.51 24.16 -7.07
N LEU A 3 1.15 23.24 -6.33
CA LEU A 3 0.67 21.86 -6.19
C LEU A 3 -0.72 21.82 -5.50
N ARG A 4 -1.05 22.83 -4.72
CA ARG A 4 -2.34 22.94 -4.01
C ARG A 4 -3.53 22.91 -4.97
N ASP A 5 -3.39 23.51 -6.16
CA ASP A 5 -4.45 23.56 -7.18
C ASP A 5 -4.74 22.18 -7.81
N ARG A 6 -3.85 21.20 -7.55
CA ARG A 6 -3.96 19.83 -8.05
C ARG A 6 -4.42 18.83 -6.99
N ILE A 7 -4.62 19.30 -5.75
CA ILE A 7 -5.06 18.43 -4.64
C ILE A 7 -6.56 18.64 -4.45
N ARG A 8 -7.32 17.57 -4.61
CA ARG A 8 -8.71 17.49 -4.23
C ARG A 8 -8.84 16.74 -2.91
N VAL A 9 -9.50 17.35 -1.93
CA VAL A 9 -9.85 16.69 -0.67
C VAL A 9 -11.26 16.13 -0.81
N GLY A 10 -11.39 14.80 -0.64
CA GLY A 10 -12.69 14.14 -0.75
C GLY A 10 -12.57 12.66 -1.09
N VAL A 11 -13.70 12.01 -1.28
CA VAL A 11 -13.79 10.63 -1.76
C VAL A 11 -13.52 10.63 -3.26
N PHE A 12 -12.74 9.63 -3.73
CA PHE A 12 -12.52 9.44 -5.16
C PHE A 12 -13.84 9.11 -5.86
N ASP A 13 -14.23 9.94 -6.83
CA ASP A 13 -15.37 9.71 -7.71
C ASP A 13 -14.87 9.46 -9.14
N PRO A 14 -15.12 8.26 -9.71
CA PRO A 14 -14.77 7.99 -11.10
C PRO A 14 -15.40 8.95 -12.11
N ALA A 15 -16.58 9.50 -11.81
CA ALA A 15 -17.28 10.43 -12.67
C ALA A 15 -16.56 11.78 -12.89
N ASP A 16 -15.58 12.10 -12.02
CA ASP A 16 -14.73 13.29 -12.19
C ASP A 16 -13.74 13.18 -13.37
N HIS A 17 -13.61 12.02 -13.97
CA HIS A 17 -12.65 11.75 -15.03
C HIS A 17 -13.31 11.08 -16.25
N ALA A 18 -12.87 11.47 -17.43
CA ALA A 18 -13.32 10.80 -18.64
C ALA A 18 -12.75 9.35 -18.73
N PRO A 19 -13.51 8.38 -19.25
CA PRO A 19 -12.98 7.05 -19.51
C PRO A 19 -11.71 7.11 -20.38
N GLU A 20 -10.77 6.21 -20.11
CA GLU A 20 -9.50 6.07 -20.84
C GLU A 20 -8.63 7.34 -20.91
N SER A 21 -8.85 8.29 -19.97
CA SER A 21 -8.13 9.56 -19.97
C SER A 21 -6.81 9.52 -19.18
N LEU A 22 -6.64 8.54 -18.27
CA LEU A 22 -5.51 8.48 -17.37
C LEU A 22 -4.43 7.50 -17.85
N SER A 23 -3.17 7.90 -17.75
CA SER A 23 -2.03 7.01 -18.07
C SER A 23 -1.52 6.25 -16.83
N PHE A 24 -1.80 6.77 -15.65
CA PHE A 24 -1.37 6.20 -14.37
C PHE A 24 -2.39 6.50 -13.29
N ILE A 25 -2.66 5.50 -12.46
CA ILE A 25 -3.42 5.63 -11.22
C ILE A 25 -2.60 5.02 -10.08
N GLY A 26 -2.37 5.81 -9.02
CA GLY A 26 -1.71 5.35 -7.79
C GLY A 26 -2.69 5.33 -6.63
N CYS A 27 -2.69 4.23 -5.84
CA CYS A 27 -3.53 4.07 -4.66
C CYS A 27 -2.67 3.47 -3.54
N PHE A 28 -2.27 4.29 -2.57
CA PHE A 28 -1.30 3.89 -1.56
C PHE A 28 -1.94 3.81 -0.17
N MET A 29 -1.83 2.63 0.48
CA MET A 29 -2.36 2.37 1.82
C MET A 29 -3.84 2.79 1.94
N THR A 30 -4.64 2.43 0.95
CA THR A 30 -6.05 2.84 0.84
C THR A 30 -6.96 1.67 0.51
N LEU A 31 -6.49 0.73 -0.31
CA LEU A 31 -7.32 -0.37 -0.83
C LEU A 31 -7.88 -1.26 0.30
N GLU A 32 -7.15 -1.40 1.39
CA GLU A 32 -7.53 -2.13 2.60
C GLU A 32 -8.69 -1.49 3.37
N HIS A 33 -8.91 -0.18 3.19
CA HIS A 33 -9.97 0.57 3.85
C HIS A 33 -11.24 0.70 2.98
N VAL A 34 -11.21 0.19 1.75
CA VAL A 34 -12.32 0.29 0.81
C VAL A 34 -13.30 -0.86 1.01
N ARG A 35 -14.58 -0.55 1.07
CA ARG A 35 -15.65 -1.56 1.23
C ARG A 35 -15.70 -2.54 0.05
N ASP A 36 -15.57 -2.03 -1.18
CA ASP A 36 -15.58 -2.84 -2.40
C ASP A 36 -14.32 -2.56 -3.24
N PRO A 37 -13.22 -3.29 -2.97
CA PRO A 37 -11.99 -3.14 -3.74
C PRO A 37 -12.14 -3.58 -5.21
N LEU A 38 -13.10 -4.46 -5.52
CA LEU A 38 -13.35 -4.87 -6.90
C LEU A 38 -14.00 -3.73 -7.71
N ALA A 39 -14.98 -3.03 -7.13
CA ALA A 39 -15.58 -1.86 -7.77
C ALA A 39 -14.54 -0.75 -7.98
N LEU A 40 -13.71 -0.44 -6.99
CA LEU A 40 -12.63 0.53 -7.13
C LEU A 40 -11.64 0.15 -8.24
N THR A 41 -11.24 -1.12 -8.30
CA THR A 41 -10.28 -1.59 -9.30
C THR A 41 -10.89 -1.60 -10.71
N ARG A 42 -12.20 -1.89 -10.85
CA ARG A 42 -12.94 -1.75 -12.11
C ARG A 42 -13.04 -0.30 -12.57
N ALA A 43 -13.32 0.62 -11.65
CA ALA A 43 -13.32 2.04 -11.94
C ALA A 43 -11.94 2.51 -12.43
N ALA A 44 -10.86 2.13 -11.74
CA ALA A 44 -9.51 2.42 -12.18
C ALA A 44 -9.22 1.85 -13.59
N PHE A 45 -9.68 0.63 -13.87
CA PHE A 45 -9.52 0.02 -15.20
C PHE A 45 -10.25 0.82 -16.30
N SER A 46 -11.47 1.30 -16.04
CA SER A 46 -12.23 2.09 -17.04
C SER A 46 -11.59 3.45 -17.30
N LEU A 47 -10.98 4.07 -16.29
CA LEU A 47 -10.34 5.39 -16.42
C LEU A 47 -8.95 5.34 -17.08
N LEU A 48 -8.25 4.22 -16.96
CA LEU A 48 -6.94 4.05 -17.59
C LEU A 48 -7.11 3.86 -19.10
N ARG A 49 -6.27 4.56 -19.89
CA ARG A 49 -6.13 4.29 -21.30
C ARG A 49 -5.52 2.90 -21.55
N PRO A 50 -5.69 2.29 -22.74
CA PRO A 50 -4.94 1.11 -23.13
C PRO A 50 -3.42 1.30 -22.89
N GLY A 51 -2.75 0.34 -22.27
CA GLY A 51 -1.35 0.44 -21.84
C GLY A 51 -1.12 1.26 -20.56
N GLY A 52 -2.15 1.87 -19.98
CA GLY A 52 -2.08 2.60 -18.72
C GLY A 52 -1.78 1.69 -17.53
N VAL A 53 -1.23 2.26 -16.47
CA VAL A 53 -0.69 1.53 -15.31
C VAL A 53 -1.46 1.87 -14.04
N LEU A 54 -1.85 0.83 -13.32
CA LEU A 54 -2.34 0.90 -11.95
C LEU A 54 -1.21 0.47 -11.00
N ALA A 55 -0.94 1.27 -9.98
CA ALA A 55 -0.02 0.90 -8.90
C ALA A 55 -0.69 1.11 -7.55
N PHE A 56 -0.54 0.15 -6.63
CA PHE A 56 -0.98 0.33 -5.25
C PHE A 56 -0.05 -0.35 -4.25
N VAL A 57 -0.06 0.17 -3.03
CA VAL A 57 0.63 -0.40 -1.89
C VAL A 57 -0.41 -0.85 -0.88
N THR A 58 -0.29 -2.11 -0.45
CA THR A 58 -1.17 -2.71 0.56
C THR A 58 -0.36 -3.49 1.57
N HIS A 59 -0.98 -3.88 2.68
CA HIS A 59 -0.40 -4.82 3.63
C HIS A 59 -0.54 -6.27 3.15
N ASP A 60 0.47 -7.10 3.45
CA ASP A 60 0.44 -8.56 3.27
C ASP A 60 0.17 -9.24 4.61
N HIS A 61 -1.04 -9.74 4.81
CA HIS A 61 -1.38 -10.50 6.02
C HIS A 61 -0.62 -11.84 6.13
N ARG A 62 -0.02 -12.32 5.02
CA ARG A 62 0.79 -13.54 4.98
C ARG A 62 2.28 -13.27 5.16
N ALA A 63 2.72 -12.01 5.25
CA ALA A 63 4.11 -11.70 5.56
C ALA A 63 4.55 -12.39 6.86
N PRO A 64 5.80 -12.86 6.96
CA PRO A 64 6.27 -13.61 8.14
C PRO A 64 6.02 -12.86 9.46
N ILE A 65 6.25 -11.57 9.50
CA ILE A 65 6.04 -10.75 10.69
C ILE A 65 4.55 -10.70 11.09
N ASN A 66 3.64 -10.55 10.13
CA ASN A 66 2.21 -10.49 10.39
C ASN A 66 1.65 -11.86 10.83
N ARG A 67 2.19 -12.95 10.28
CA ARG A 67 1.88 -14.31 10.72
C ARG A 67 2.38 -14.59 12.14
N LEU A 68 3.59 -14.12 12.47
CA LEU A 68 4.17 -14.28 13.81
C LEU A 68 3.36 -13.53 14.88
N LEU A 69 2.95 -12.30 14.56
CA LEU A 69 2.15 -11.47 15.47
C LEU A 69 0.68 -11.95 15.56
N GLY A 70 0.18 -12.65 14.53
CA GLY A 70 -1.19 -13.13 14.48
C GLY A 70 -2.18 -11.99 14.72
N ARG A 71 -3.13 -12.19 15.64
CA ARG A 71 -4.15 -11.17 15.98
C ARG A 71 -3.58 -9.90 16.64
N ARG A 72 -2.31 -9.89 17.05
CA ARG A 72 -1.62 -8.71 17.58
C ARG A 72 -0.92 -7.89 16.49
N SER A 73 -1.01 -8.32 15.23
CA SER A 73 -0.44 -7.56 14.13
C SER A 73 -1.17 -6.23 13.98
N PRO A 74 -0.43 -5.12 13.81
CA PRO A 74 -1.02 -3.78 13.61
C PRO A 74 -1.93 -3.67 12.39
N ILE A 75 -1.83 -4.60 11.43
CA ILE A 75 -2.71 -4.61 10.26
C ILE A 75 -4.08 -5.23 10.54
N ILE A 76 -4.28 -5.83 11.74
CA ILE A 76 -5.57 -6.38 12.16
C ILE A 76 -6.21 -5.37 13.11
N ASP A 77 -6.89 -4.42 12.56
CA ASP A 77 -7.61 -3.37 13.28
C ASP A 77 -9.00 -3.14 12.65
N ILE A 78 -9.77 -2.23 13.23
CA ILE A 78 -11.13 -1.92 12.80
C ILE A 78 -11.17 -1.14 11.48
N GLU A 79 -10.07 -0.48 11.09
CA GLU A 79 -10.00 0.35 9.90
C GLU A 79 -9.73 -0.46 8.64
N HIS A 80 -9.08 -1.63 8.77
CA HIS A 80 -8.79 -2.53 7.66
C HIS A 80 -9.96 -3.47 7.38
N MET A 81 -10.85 -3.05 6.48
CA MET A 81 -11.99 -3.87 6.04
C MET A 81 -11.54 -5.10 5.24
N GLN A 82 -10.35 -5.05 4.63
CA GLN A 82 -9.79 -6.08 3.76
C GLN A 82 -8.34 -6.39 4.16
N LEU A 83 -7.99 -7.68 4.12
CA LEU A 83 -6.61 -8.14 4.29
C LEU A 83 -6.14 -8.80 2.99
N PHE A 84 -5.09 -8.25 2.40
CA PHE A 84 -4.55 -8.74 1.14
C PHE A 84 -3.35 -9.66 1.31
N CYS A 85 -3.05 -10.40 0.26
CA CYS A 85 -1.82 -11.14 0.04
C CYS A 85 -1.58 -11.25 -1.48
N HIS A 86 -0.43 -11.76 -1.91
CA HIS A 86 -0.11 -11.95 -3.32
C HIS A 86 -1.25 -12.63 -4.10
N ALA A 87 -1.80 -13.73 -3.58
CA ALA A 87 -2.83 -14.50 -4.27
C ALA A 87 -4.15 -13.73 -4.42
N SER A 88 -4.59 -13.00 -3.37
CA SER A 88 -5.83 -12.21 -3.43
C SER A 88 -5.70 -11.01 -4.36
N LEU A 89 -4.52 -10.36 -4.41
CA LEU A 89 -4.24 -9.24 -5.31
C LEU A 89 -4.20 -9.71 -6.77
N HIS A 90 -3.54 -10.83 -7.07
CA HIS A 90 -3.57 -11.42 -8.41
C HIS A 90 -5.01 -11.74 -8.84
N LYS A 91 -5.81 -12.35 -7.97
CA LYS A 91 -7.20 -12.68 -8.26
C LYS A 91 -8.06 -11.43 -8.50
N LEU A 92 -7.83 -10.38 -7.71
CA LEU A 92 -8.53 -9.10 -7.87
C LEU A 92 -8.26 -8.49 -9.24
N LEU A 93 -6.98 -8.41 -9.63
CA LEU A 93 -6.55 -7.82 -10.89
C LEU A 93 -6.98 -8.66 -12.10
N ALA A 94 -6.87 -9.98 -12.03
CA ALA A 94 -7.35 -10.87 -13.10
C ALA A 94 -8.87 -10.72 -13.35
N ARG A 95 -9.66 -10.57 -12.28
CA ARG A 95 -11.12 -10.34 -12.41
C ARG A 95 -11.49 -9.00 -13.00
N THR A 96 -10.59 -8.06 -13.04
CA THR A 96 -10.79 -6.72 -13.61
C THR A 96 -10.17 -6.54 -14.99
N GLY A 97 -9.46 -7.56 -15.49
CA GLY A 97 -8.90 -7.56 -16.84
C GLY A 97 -7.49 -6.99 -16.96
N PHE A 98 -6.84 -6.66 -15.84
CA PHE A 98 -5.45 -6.24 -15.85
C PHE A 98 -4.52 -7.39 -16.26
N SER A 99 -3.45 -7.04 -16.98
CA SER A 99 -2.35 -7.92 -17.37
C SER A 99 -1.02 -7.43 -16.79
N GLU A 100 0.06 -8.15 -17.05
CA GLU A 100 1.43 -7.80 -16.63
C GLU A 100 1.48 -7.42 -15.13
N VAL A 101 0.91 -8.27 -14.29
CA VAL A 101 0.82 -8.03 -12.84
C VAL A 101 2.14 -8.38 -12.18
N ALA A 102 2.79 -7.39 -11.58
CA ALA A 102 3.97 -7.54 -10.73
C ALA A 102 3.64 -7.18 -9.29
N ILE A 103 3.91 -8.09 -8.36
CA ILE A 103 3.71 -7.87 -6.92
C ILE A 103 5.03 -8.11 -6.20
N THR A 104 5.54 -7.08 -5.55
CA THR A 104 6.86 -7.10 -4.91
C THR A 104 6.75 -6.64 -3.46
N ALA A 105 7.41 -7.36 -2.56
CA ALA A 105 7.55 -6.93 -1.17
C ALA A 105 8.48 -5.73 -1.09
N ILE A 106 8.05 -4.67 -0.40
CA ILE A 106 8.85 -3.46 -0.23
C ILE A 106 9.44 -3.39 1.17
N ARG A 107 10.64 -2.79 1.24
CA ARG A 107 11.32 -2.52 2.51
C ARG A 107 11.09 -1.06 2.91
N ASN A 108 10.60 -0.88 4.13
CA ASN A 108 10.42 0.45 4.71
C ASN A 108 11.70 0.84 5.43
N ALA A 109 12.32 1.95 5.05
CA ALA A 109 13.56 2.45 5.65
C ALA A 109 13.29 3.67 6.52
N TYR A 110 13.23 3.45 7.84
CA TYR A 110 13.01 4.50 8.84
C TYR A 110 14.17 4.56 9.84
N PRO A 111 14.33 5.69 10.56
CA PRO A 111 15.29 5.78 11.67
C PRO A 111 15.03 4.69 12.73
N LEU A 112 16.10 4.17 13.34
CA LEU A 112 16.00 3.11 14.37
C LEU A 112 15.02 3.49 15.49
N ARG A 113 15.04 4.75 15.94
CA ARG A 113 14.10 5.25 16.96
C ARG A 113 12.63 5.09 16.55
N TYR A 114 12.30 5.16 15.26
CA TYR A 114 10.94 4.91 14.77
C TYR A 114 10.55 3.45 14.96
N TRP A 115 11.44 2.51 14.62
CA TRP A 115 11.21 1.08 14.82
C TRP A 115 11.06 0.73 16.29
N LEU A 116 11.88 1.33 17.17
CA LEU A 116 11.78 1.15 18.63
C LEU A 116 10.40 1.60 19.16
N ARG A 117 9.81 2.64 18.61
CA ARG A 117 8.45 3.10 18.98
C ARG A 117 7.36 2.07 18.65
N LEU A 118 7.54 1.30 17.58
CA LEU A 118 6.58 0.30 17.13
C LEU A 118 6.68 -1.04 17.89
N LEU A 119 7.77 -1.26 18.62
CA LEU A 119 7.91 -2.50 19.40
C LEU A 119 6.84 -2.59 20.49
N PRO A 120 6.26 -3.78 20.73
CA PRO A 120 5.27 -4.01 21.78
C PRO A 120 5.94 -4.14 23.15
N LEU A 121 6.70 -3.10 23.55
CA LEU A 121 7.39 -3.03 24.85
C LEU A 121 6.60 -2.19 25.84
N PRO A 122 6.71 -2.46 27.16
CA PRO A 122 6.22 -1.57 28.20
C PRO A 122 6.77 -0.14 28.03
N GLY A 123 5.95 0.88 28.34
CA GLY A 123 6.29 2.28 28.09
C GLY A 123 7.64 2.72 28.61
N ALA A 124 7.98 2.37 29.87
CA ALA A 124 9.28 2.70 30.48
C ALA A 124 10.47 2.10 29.72
N MET A 125 10.37 0.82 29.31
CA MET A 125 11.41 0.16 28.52
C MET A 125 11.55 0.78 27.13
N LYS A 126 10.45 1.12 26.50
CA LYS A 126 10.44 1.79 25.19
C LYS A 126 11.12 3.16 25.27
N THR A 127 10.78 3.96 26.27
CA THR A 127 11.39 5.27 26.51
C THR A 127 12.91 5.14 26.75
N ALA A 128 13.33 4.21 27.60
CA ALA A 128 14.75 3.96 27.87
C ALA A 128 15.51 3.51 26.61
N ALA A 129 14.94 2.60 25.82
CA ALA A 129 15.55 2.12 24.57
C ALA A 129 15.71 3.25 23.54
N ILE A 130 14.71 4.13 23.40
CA ILE A 130 14.78 5.29 22.51
C ILE A 130 15.83 6.29 23.00
N ALA A 131 15.83 6.62 24.31
CA ALA A 131 16.80 7.53 24.90
C ALA A 131 18.24 7.02 24.74
N GLY A 132 18.49 5.73 24.97
CA GLY A 132 19.81 5.12 24.75
C GLY A 132 20.24 5.15 23.29
N ALA A 133 19.33 4.86 22.37
CA ALA A 133 19.61 4.96 20.93
C ALA A 133 19.90 6.40 20.49
N ASP A 134 19.19 7.39 21.03
CA ASP A 134 19.41 8.81 20.70
C ASP A 134 20.72 9.33 21.31
N ALA A 135 21.05 8.94 22.56
CA ALA A 135 22.29 9.32 23.23
C ALA A 135 23.54 8.79 22.51
N THR A 136 23.45 7.60 21.89
CA THR A 136 24.54 7.00 21.10
C THR A 136 24.56 7.46 19.63
N GLY A 137 23.59 8.26 19.18
CA GLY A 137 23.43 8.64 17.80
C GLY A 137 22.81 7.54 16.91
N LEU A 138 22.69 6.31 17.40
CA LEU A 138 22.11 5.18 16.66
C LEU A 138 20.62 5.38 16.32
N GLY A 139 19.91 6.19 17.10
CA GLY A 139 18.49 6.49 16.86
C GLY A 139 18.22 7.06 15.47
N ARG A 140 19.21 7.70 14.84
CA ARG A 140 19.12 8.28 13.48
C ARG A 140 19.48 7.30 12.36
N LEU A 141 20.09 6.16 12.70
CA LEU A 141 20.47 5.14 11.71
C LEU A 141 19.24 4.65 10.96
N ARG A 142 19.26 4.74 9.64
CA ARG A 142 18.16 4.23 8.79
C ARG A 142 18.25 2.72 8.68
N VAL A 143 17.24 2.04 9.20
CA VAL A 143 17.11 0.58 9.14
C VAL A 143 15.97 0.23 8.19
N GLY A 144 16.26 -0.58 7.17
CA GLY A 144 15.27 -1.08 6.23
C GLY A 144 14.71 -2.42 6.67
N LEU A 145 13.42 -2.49 6.95
CA LEU A 145 12.74 -3.73 7.33
C LEU A 145 11.61 -4.03 6.34
N ASN A 146 11.41 -5.33 6.08
CA ASN A 146 10.20 -5.81 5.41
C ASN A 146 9.14 -6.08 6.49
N VAL A 147 8.18 -5.17 6.59
CA VAL A 147 7.07 -5.27 7.56
C VAL A 147 5.78 -5.77 6.96
N GLY A 148 5.88 -6.37 5.76
CA GLY A 148 4.73 -6.93 5.09
C GLY A 148 3.96 -5.93 4.23
N ASN A 149 4.64 -5.00 3.58
CA ASN A 149 4.03 -4.15 2.57
C ASN A 149 4.34 -4.70 1.17
N LEU A 150 3.34 -4.69 0.29
CA LEU A 150 3.42 -5.09 -1.11
C LEU A 150 3.21 -3.88 -2.01
N LEU A 151 4.10 -3.68 -2.97
CA LEU A 151 3.87 -2.86 -4.14
C LEU A 151 3.29 -3.76 -5.24
N THR A 152 2.12 -3.41 -5.72
CA THR A 152 1.49 -4.07 -6.86
C THR A 152 1.45 -3.11 -8.03
N VAL A 153 1.91 -3.55 -9.18
CA VAL A 153 1.84 -2.82 -10.44
C VAL A 153 1.15 -3.70 -11.47
N ALA A 154 0.18 -3.15 -12.18
CA ALA A 154 -0.55 -3.87 -13.22
C ALA A 154 -0.82 -2.95 -14.42
N ARG A 155 -0.89 -3.52 -15.61
CA ARG A 155 -1.11 -2.78 -16.85
C ARG A 155 -2.48 -3.11 -17.43
N LYS A 156 -3.20 -2.09 -17.90
CA LYS A 156 -4.37 -2.30 -18.79
C LYS A 156 -3.87 -2.80 -20.15
N PRO A 157 -4.37 -3.92 -20.66
CA PRO A 157 -3.95 -4.42 -21.97
C PRO A 157 -4.07 -3.36 -23.07
N VAL A 158 -3.14 -3.38 -24.00
CA VAL A 158 -3.30 -2.67 -25.26
C VAL A 158 -4.19 -3.54 -26.14
N ALA A 159 -5.22 -2.98 -26.76
CA ALA A 159 -6.00 -3.72 -27.74
C ALA A 159 -5.04 -4.29 -28.81
N PRO A 160 -5.21 -5.55 -29.23
CA PRO A 160 -4.42 -6.06 -30.34
C PRO A 160 -4.61 -5.13 -31.53
N THR A 161 -3.49 -4.71 -32.14
CA THR A 161 -3.51 -3.96 -33.37
C THR A 161 -4.18 -4.85 -34.44
N PRO A 162 -5.17 -4.35 -35.18
CA PRO A 162 -5.88 -5.13 -36.21
C PRO A 162 -4.94 -5.61 -37.30
#